data_cb99a4fcd544888892654715764ab804
#
_entry.id   cb99a4fcd544888892654715764ab804
#
_cell.length_a   1.000
_cell.length_b   1.000
_cell.length_c   1.000
_cell.angle_alpha   90.00
_cell.angle_beta   90.00
_cell.angle_gamma   90.00
#
_symmetry.space_group_name_H-M   'P 1'
#
loop_
_entity.id
_entity.type
_entity.pdbx_description
1 polymer ?
#
loop_
_entity_poly.entity_id
_entity_poly.type
_entity_poly.pdbx_seq_one_letter_code
_entity_poly.pdbx_strand_id
1 'polypeptide(L)'
;MKYEHMIPAVFQSRPNRFIAYAGIGGTQVTCHVKNTGRCRDLLVPGAALFLQHHPDAAALGRKTEYSVICVRKETDHGSLLINMDSQAPNQAAYEWLCSHGISPKREVRFGNSRFDLAFEEDGVPAFMEVKGVTLEENKTARFPDAPTIRGVKHLKELELAAAEGCRAYLLFVIAMKGVSSFEANRATHPEFADALAHAAAHGVRILAFDCHVTPNSLDIDSPVPVTFV
;
A
#
# COMPACT_ATOMS: atom_id res chain seq x y z
N MET A 1 12.60 1.19 0.71
CA MET A 1 12.88 -0.27 0.71
C MET A 1 13.33 -0.75 -0.67
N LYS A 2 14.07 -1.88 -0.77
CA LYS A 2 14.63 -2.35 -2.04
C LYS A 2 14.30 -3.83 -2.29
N TYR A 3 14.22 -4.18 -3.57
CA TYR A 3 14.06 -5.55 -4.06
C TYR A 3 15.29 -5.95 -4.87
N GLU A 4 15.64 -7.23 -4.81
CA GLU A 4 16.74 -7.83 -5.57
C GLU A 4 16.18 -8.71 -6.71
N HIS A 5 17.02 -9.03 -7.70
CA HIS A 5 16.70 -9.94 -8.81
C HIS A 5 15.44 -9.54 -9.58
N MET A 6 15.30 -8.26 -9.93
CA MET A 6 14.16 -7.76 -10.67
C MET A 6 14.28 -8.06 -12.18
N ILE A 7 13.19 -8.57 -12.75
CA ILE A 7 13.11 -8.99 -14.16
C ILE A 7 11.89 -8.34 -14.80
N PRO A 8 12.03 -7.71 -15.99
CA PRO A 8 10.90 -7.20 -16.75
C PRO A 8 10.09 -8.36 -17.35
N ALA A 9 8.77 -8.22 -17.39
CA ALA A 9 7.84 -9.21 -17.93
C ALA A 9 6.60 -8.52 -18.50
N VAL A 10 5.77 -9.30 -19.19
CA VAL A 10 4.48 -8.84 -19.73
C VAL A 10 3.36 -9.64 -19.09
N PHE A 11 2.37 -8.96 -18.53
CA PHE A 11 1.21 -9.61 -17.93
C PHE A 11 0.36 -10.32 -18.99
N GLN A 12 -0.08 -11.53 -18.68
CA GLN A 12 -0.93 -12.33 -19.57
C GLN A 12 -2.33 -12.53 -19.00
N SER A 13 -2.42 -13.08 -17.76
CA SER A 13 -3.70 -13.33 -17.10
C SER A 13 -3.54 -13.53 -15.60
N ARG A 14 -4.68 -13.42 -14.87
CA ARG A 14 -4.77 -13.63 -13.42
C ARG A 14 -5.90 -14.61 -13.13
N PRO A 15 -5.62 -15.92 -13.00
CA PRO A 15 -6.66 -16.94 -12.78
C PRO A 15 -7.32 -16.84 -11.41
N ASN A 16 -6.61 -16.30 -10.40
CA ASN A 16 -7.15 -16.03 -9.07
C ASN A 16 -6.38 -14.88 -8.41
N ARG A 17 -6.79 -14.46 -7.19
CA ARG A 17 -6.18 -13.31 -6.51
C ARG A 17 -4.71 -13.48 -6.09
N PHE A 18 -4.17 -14.69 -6.12
CA PHE A 18 -2.81 -14.98 -5.66
C PHE A 18 -1.84 -15.30 -6.78
N ILE A 19 -2.34 -15.69 -7.96
CA ILE A 19 -1.54 -16.17 -9.08
C ILE A 19 -1.77 -15.28 -10.29
N ALA A 20 -0.69 -14.97 -10.98
CA ALA A 20 -0.68 -14.36 -12.31
C ALA A 20 0.22 -15.18 -13.25
N TYR A 21 -0.10 -15.14 -14.53
CA TYR A 21 0.77 -15.61 -15.61
C TYR A 21 1.38 -14.40 -16.31
N ALA A 22 2.69 -14.47 -16.55
CA ALA A 22 3.45 -13.43 -17.24
C ALA A 22 4.42 -14.05 -18.25
N GLY A 23 4.79 -13.30 -19.26
CA GLY A 23 5.78 -13.69 -20.27
C GLY A 23 7.14 -13.08 -19.99
N ILE A 24 8.19 -13.88 -19.94
CA ILE A 24 9.60 -13.46 -19.89
C ILE A 24 10.31 -14.06 -21.10
N GLY A 25 10.80 -13.22 -22.03
CA GLY A 25 11.54 -13.70 -23.20
C GLY A 25 10.78 -14.70 -24.06
N GLY A 26 9.46 -14.60 -24.15
CA GLY A 26 8.59 -15.53 -24.88
C GLY A 26 8.13 -16.78 -24.09
N THR A 27 8.64 -16.99 -22.88
CA THR A 27 8.25 -18.11 -22.01
C THR A 27 7.26 -17.65 -20.96
N GLN A 28 6.17 -18.41 -20.78
CA GLN A 28 5.20 -18.15 -19.71
C GLN A 28 5.73 -18.62 -18.36
N VAL A 29 5.62 -17.75 -17.34
CA VAL A 29 5.96 -18.05 -15.95
C VAL A 29 4.77 -17.85 -15.04
N THR A 30 4.77 -18.56 -13.90
CA THR A 30 3.75 -18.43 -12.85
C THR A 30 4.28 -17.52 -11.75
N CYS A 31 3.53 -16.46 -11.44
CA CYS A 31 3.92 -15.44 -10.48
C CYS A 31 2.97 -15.40 -9.28
N HIS A 32 3.51 -15.18 -8.08
CA HIS A 32 2.71 -14.82 -6.91
C HIS A 32 2.31 -13.35 -6.99
N VAL A 33 1.03 -13.05 -6.76
CA VAL A 33 0.51 -11.69 -6.56
C VAL A 33 0.28 -11.49 -5.08
N LYS A 34 1.14 -10.69 -4.44
CA LYS A 34 1.05 -10.41 -3.00
C LYS A 34 -0.14 -9.49 -2.65
N ASN A 35 -0.66 -8.75 -3.63
CA ASN A 35 -1.81 -7.87 -3.46
C ASN A 35 -3.11 -8.65 -3.63
N THR A 36 -3.93 -8.72 -2.58
CA THR A 36 -5.23 -9.40 -2.59
C THR A 36 -6.37 -8.52 -3.15
N GLY A 37 -6.12 -7.24 -3.40
CA GLY A 37 -7.03 -6.32 -4.05
C GLY A 37 -7.39 -6.76 -5.47
N ARG A 38 -8.43 -6.18 -6.04
CA ARG A 38 -8.89 -6.53 -7.38
C ARG A 38 -7.88 -6.16 -8.45
N CYS A 39 -7.28 -4.97 -8.36
CA CYS A 39 -6.26 -4.44 -9.28
C CYS A 39 -6.60 -4.67 -10.76
N ARG A 40 -7.88 -4.51 -11.14
CA ARG A 40 -8.36 -4.81 -12.50
C ARG A 40 -7.90 -3.79 -13.53
N ASP A 41 -7.69 -2.56 -13.07
CA ASP A 41 -7.17 -1.44 -13.85
C ASP A 41 -5.64 -1.53 -14.08
N LEU A 42 -4.96 -2.35 -13.29
CA LEU A 42 -3.51 -2.52 -13.34
C LEU A 42 -3.10 -3.79 -14.08
N LEU A 43 -3.73 -4.91 -13.74
CA LEU A 43 -3.40 -6.22 -14.30
C LEU A 43 -4.25 -6.50 -15.56
N VAL A 44 -3.99 -5.71 -16.61
CA VAL A 44 -4.60 -5.87 -17.93
C VAL A 44 -3.66 -6.62 -18.87
N PRO A 45 -4.15 -7.53 -19.75
CA PRO A 45 -3.29 -8.25 -20.69
C PRO A 45 -2.40 -7.30 -21.49
N GLY A 46 -1.09 -7.60 -21.55
CA GLY A 46 -0.09 -6.75 -22.20
C GLY A 46 0.57 -5.70 -21.29
N ALA A 47 0.10 -5.49 -20.06
CA ALA A 47 0.73 -4.56 -19.13
C ALA A 47 2.18 -4.97 -18.83
N ALA A 48 3.08 -3.98 -18.81
CA ALA A 48 4.48 -4.21 -18.44
C ALA A 48 4.58 -4.41 -16.92
N LEU A 49 5.22 -5.51 -16.52
CA LEU A 49 5.45 -5.90 -15.13
C LEU A 49 6.94 -5.86 -14.80
N PHE A 50 7.23 -5.70 -13.50
CA PHE A 50 8.52 -6.02 -12.92
C PHE A 50 8.32 -7.10 -11.86
N LEU A 51 8.98 -8.25 -12.07
CA LEU A 51 8.89 -9.42 -11.22
C LEU A 51 10.15 -9.54 -10.38
N GLN A 52 9.99 -9.89 -9.11
CA GLN A 52 11.11 -10.37 -8.31
C GLN A 52 11.28 -11.87 -8.55
N HIS A 53 12.47 -12.29 -8.99
CA HIS A 53 12.86 -13.67 -9.08
C HIS A 53 13.40 -14.16 -7.74
N HIS A 54 13.01 -15.35 -7.33
CA HIS A 54 13.45 -16.03 -6.12
C HIS A 54 14.21 -17.30 -6.51
N PRO A 55 15.53 -17.23 -6.72
CA PRO A 55 16.31 -18.39 -7.22
C PRO A 55 16.25 -19.58 -6.26
N ASP A 56 16.11 -19.34 -4.96
CA ASP A 56 16.04 -20.37 -3.92
C ASP A 56 14.59 -20.80 -3.59
N ALA A 57 13.62 -20.52 -4.48
CA ALA A 57 12.20 -20.77 -4.24
C ALA A 57 11.93 -22.21 -3.81
N ALA A 58 12.52 -23.19 -4.49
CA ALA A 58 12.35 -24.62 -4.18
C ALA A 58 12.90 -24.97 -2.79
N ALA A 59 14.09 -24.48 -2.44
CA ALA A 59 14.73 -24.71 -1.14
C ALA A 59 13.93 -24.08 0.00
N LEU A 60 13.26 -22.94 -0.25
CA LEU A 60 12.41 -22.23 0.71
C LEU A 60 10.95 -22.72 0.73
N GLY A 61 10.61 -23.77 -0.02
CA GLY A 61 9.26 -24.32 -0.10
C GLY A 61 8.24 -23.37 -0.74
N ARG A 62 8.68 -22.41 -1.56
CA ARG A 62 7.79 -21.49 -2.29
C ARG A 62 7.14 -22.22 -3.45
N LYS A 63 5.86 -21.93 -3.69
CA LYS A 63 5.09 -22.48 -4.82
C LYS A 63 5.37 -21.77 -6.15
N THR A 64 6.00 -20.61 -6.12
CA THR A 64 6.31 -19.79 -7.29
C THR A 64 7.70 -19.18 -7.16
N GLU A 65 8.44 -19.16 -8.26
CA GLU A 65 9.77 -18.55 -8.34
C GLU A 65 9.71 -17.03 -8.54
N TYR A 66 8.55 -16.51 -8.93
CA TYR A 66 8.37 -15.09 -9.23
C TYR A 66 7.29 -14.45 -8.36
N SER A 67 7.49 -13.20 -8.01
CA SER A 67 6.47 -12.34 -7.38
C SER A 67 6.27 -11.08 -8.21
N VAL A 68 5.02 -10.68 -8.44
CA VAL A 68 4.71 -9.39 -9.07
C VAL A 68 5.00 -8.28 -8.05
N ILE A 69 5.88 -7.35 -8.42
CA ILE A 69 6.25 -6.22 -7.57
C ILE A 69 5.70 -4.92 -8.12
N CYS A 70 5.98 -4.59 -9.38
CA CYS A 70 5.48 -3.37 -10.00
C CYS A 70 4.74 -3.67 -11.28
N VAL A 71 3.82 -2.76 -11.60
CA VAL A 71 3.12 -2.70 -12.88
C VAL A 71 3.24 -1.30 -13.45
N ARG A 72 3.37 -1.18 -14.76
CA ARG A 72 3.28 0.09 -15.48
C ARG A 72 1.85 0.27 -15.99
N LYS A 73 1.20 1.34 -15.52
CA LYS A 73 -0.13 1.77 -15.96
C LYS A 73 0.04 2.94 -16.92
N GLU A 74 -0.51 2.82 -18.11
CA GLU A 74 -0.62 3.95 -19.03
C GLU A 74 -1.89 4.76 -18.68
N THR A 75 -1.75 6.08 -18.64
CA THR A 75 -2.84 7.03 -18.36
C THR A 75 -2.83 8.15 -19.38
N ASP A 76 -3.89 8.93 -19.45
CA ASP A 76 -3.96 10.13 -20.32
C ASP A 76 -2.92 11.20 -19.95
N HIS A 77 -2.30 11.08 -18.77
CA HIS A 77 -1.32 12.02 -18.24
C HIS A 77 0.11 11.46 -18.22
N GLY A 78 0.34 10.31 -18.86
CA GLY A 78 1.62 9.61 -18.91
C GLY A 78 1.62 8.26 -18.23
N SER A 79 2.79 7.66 -18.15
CA SER A 79 2.97 6.31 -17.60
C SER A 79 3.27 6.38 -16.10
N LEU A 80 2.54 5.63 -15.31
CA LEU A 80 2.76 5.46 -13.87
C LEU A 80 3.41 4.11 -13.59
N LEU A 81 4.45 4.10 -12.76
CA LEU A 81 4.98 2.87 -12.18
C LEU A 81 4.39 2.69 -10.78
N ILE A 82 3.65 1.60 -10.58
CA ILE A 82 2.89 1.34 -9.35
C ILE A 82 3.46 0.09 -8.68
N ASN A 83 3.87 0.21 -7.42
CA ASN A 83 4.26 -0.95 -6.63
C ASN A 83 3.02 -1.67 -6.10
N MET A 84 2.94 -2.97 -6.36
CA MET A 84 1.79 -3.81 -6.00
C MET A 84 2.05 -4.72 -4.79
N ASP A 85 3.23 -4.68 -4.20
CA ASP A 85 3.54 -5.49 -3.02
C ASP A 85 2.79 -4.96 -1.79
N SER A 86 1.77 -5.68 -1.32
CA SER A 86 0.96 -5.27 -0.17
C SER A 86 1.72 -5.20 1.16
N GLN A 87 2.93 -5.73 1.23
CA GLN A 87 3.80 -5.65 2.40
C GLN A 87 4.73 -4.43 2.35
N ALA A 88 4.94 -3.88 1.16
CA ALA A 88 5.84 -2.75 0.95
C ALA A 88 5.45 -1.48 1.74
N PRO A 89 4.17 -1.09 1.82
CA PRO A 89 3.76 0.09 2.55
C PRO A 89 4.21 0.12 4.01
N ASN A 90 4.04 -1.00 4.73
CA ASN A 90 4.44 -1.10 6.14
C ASN A 90 5.97 -1.01 6.31
N GLN A 91 6.72 -1.62 5.39
CA GLN A 91 8.18 -1.52 5.39
C GLN A 91 8.64 -0.09 5.07
N ALA A 92 8.05 0.54 4.05
CA ALA A 92 8.38 1.90 3.66
C ALA A 92 8.05 2.91 4.79
N ALA A 93 6.91 2.76 5.46
CA ALA A 93 6.53 3.58 6.61
C ALA A 93 7.50 3.42 7.77
N TYR A 94 7.93 2.19 8.06
CA TYR A 94 8.94 1.93 9.08
C TYR A 94 10.27 2.64 8.76
N GLU A 95 10.78 2.46 7.54
CA GLU A 95 12.04 3.08 7.11
C GLU A 95 11.95 4.62 7.07
N TRP A 96 10.79 5.14 6.68
CA TRP A 96 10.52 6.57 6.68
C TRP A 96 10.56 7.16 8.10
N LEU A 97 9.92 6.53 9.10
CA LEU A 97 10.02 6.95 10.49
C LEU A 97 11.45 6.88 11.00
N CYS A 98 12.18 5.81 10.70
CA CYS A 98 13.60 5.67 11.07
C CYS A 98 14.47 6.78 10.49
N SER A 99 14.23 7.19 9.24
CA SER A 99 14.97 8.28 8.60
C SER A 99 14.71 9.66 9.24
N HIS A 100 13.59 9.79 9.99
CA HIS A 100 13.26 10.98 10.79
C HIS A 100 13.72 10.87 12.26
N GLY A 101 14.56 9.89 12.59
CA GLY A 101 15.10 9.70 13.94
C GLY A 101 14.14 9.02 14.91
N ILE A 102 13.02 8.49 14.43
CA ILE A 102 12.05 7.75 15.23
C ILE A 102 12.41 6.26 15.21
N SER A 103 12.25 5.58 16.36
CA SER A 103 12.50 4.12 16.49
C SER A 103 11.16 3.37 16.69
N PRO A 104 10.41 3.08 15.62
CA PRO A 104 9.11 2.46 15.75
C PRO A 104 9.21 0.97 16.08
N LYS A 105 8.25 0.48 16.88
CA LYS A 105 7.99 -0.94 17.08
C LYS A 105 6.90 -1.40 16.11
N ARG A 106 7.03 -2.61 15.57
CA ARG A 106 6.06 -3.19 14.63
C ARG A 106 5.02 -4.01 15.35
N GLU A 107 3.81 -4.07 14.79
CA GLU A 107 2.76 -5.01 15.17
C GLU A 107 2.41 -4.93 16.65
N VAL A 108 2.20 -3.72 17.18
CA VAL A 108 1.98 -3.47 18.60
C VAL A 108 0.50 -3.57 18.93
N ARG A 109 0.16 -4.38 19.97
CA ARG A 109 -1.21 -4.54 20.44
C ARG A 109 -1.66 -3.31 21.22
N PHE A 110 -2.86 -2.82 20.90
CA PHE A 110 -3.61 -1.83 21.64
C PHE A 110 -5.08 -2.29 21.72
N GLY A 111 -5.59 -2.48 22.93
CA GLY A 111 -6.94 -3.03 23.12
C GLY A 111 -7.16 -4.35 22.39
N ASN A 112 -8.15 -4.38 21.52
CA ASN A 112 -8.52 -5.54 20.70
C ASN A 112 -7.91 -5.51 19.29
N SER A 113 -7.03 -4.53 18.98
CA SER A 113 -6.36 -4.42 17.71
C SER A 113 -4.85 -4.52 17.84
N ARG A 114 -4.21 -4.61 16.70
CA ARG A 114 -2.77 -4.57 16.55
C ARG A 114 -2.44 -3.58 15.45
N PHE A 115 -1.83 -2.47 15.83
CA PHE A 115 -1.41 -1.43 14.90
C PHE A 115 -0.08 -1.79 14.24
N ASP A 116 0.09 -1.36 13.02
CA ASP A 116 1.27 -1.66 12.20
C ASP A 116 2.56 -1.12 12.83
N LEU A 117 2.52 0.10 13.37
CA LEU A 117 3.65 0.76 14.00
C LEU A 117 3.24 1.46 15.29
N ALA A 118 4.14 1.46 16.29
CA ALA A 118 4.01 2.28 17.49
C ALA A 118 5.37 2.90 17.83
N PHE A 119 5.36 4.14 18.32
CA PHE A 119 6.54 4.90 18.67
C PHE A 119 6.22 5.91 19.78
N GLU A 120 7.19 6.71 20.18
CA GLU A 120 7.01 7.83 21.10
C GLU A 120 7.26 9.12 20.35
N GLU A 121 6.40 10.10 20.54
CA GLU A 121 6.51 11.43 19.98
C GLU A 121 6.33 12.46 21.10
N ASP A 122 7.39 13.20 21.45
CA ASP A 122 7.44 14.17 22.55
C ASP A 122 7.00 13.57 23.92
N GLY A 123 7.41 12.34 24.22
CA GLY A 123 7.04 11.64 25.46
C GLY A 123 5.61 11.08 25.47
N VAL A 124 4.88 11.16 24.37
CA VAL A 124 3.52 10.65 24.24
C VAL A 124 3.53 9.39 23.37
N PRO A 125 2.88 8.28 23.80
CA PRO A 125 2.71 7.10 22.95
C PRO A 125 1.98 7.44 21.65
N ALA A 126 2.48 6.94 20.53
CA ALA A 126 1.92 7.14 19.21
C ALA A 126 1.65 5.80 18.53
N PHE A 127 0.50 5.66 17.89
CA PHE A 127 0.10 4.49 17.10
C PHE A 127 -0.17 4.89 15.66
N MET A 128 0.30 4.08 14.73
CA MET A 128 0.11 4.30 13.31
C MET A 128 -0.39 3.04 12.63
N GLU A 129 -1.50 3.18 11.93
CA GLU A 129 -2.00 2.19 10.96
C GLU A 129 -1.60 2.61 9.56
N VAL A 130 -1.12 1.68 8.74
CA VAL A 130 -0.63 1.93 7.38
C VAL A 130 -1.57 1.30 6.36
N LYS A 131 -1.89 2.05 5.31
CA LYS A 131 -2.70 1.57 4.18
C LYS A 131 -1.96 1.82 2.87
N GLY A 132 -1.67 0.74 2.14
CA GLY A 132 -1.15 0.86 0.78
C GLY A 132 -2.24 1.26 -0.20
N VAL A 133 -1.94 2.21 -1.08
CA VAL A 133 -2.86 2.73 -2.09
C VAL A 133 -2.27 2.51 -3.48
N THR A 134 -3.01 1.79 -4.32
CA THR A 134 -2.62 1.48 -5.71
C THR A 134 -3.67 1.93 -6.73
N LEU A 135 -4.85 2.35 -6.28
CA LEU A 135 -5.90 2.85 -7.15
C LEU A 135 -5.66 4.33 -7.43
N GLU A 136 -5.58 4.67 -8.70
CA GLU A 136 -5.47 6.05 -9.20
C GLU A 136 -6.47 6.25 -10.34
N GLU A 137 -7.19 7.36 -10.30
CA GLU A 137 -8.08 7.84 -11.35
C GLU A 137 -7.91 9.35 -11.51
N ASN A 138 -7.53 9.82 -12.69
CA ASN A 138 -7.36 11.23 -13.01
C ASN A 138 -6.46 12.00 -12.03
N LYS A 139 -5.30 11.44 -11.70
CA LYS A 139 -4.33 11.96 -10.71
C LYS A 139 -4.85 12.01 -9.27
N THR A 140 -5.98 11.39 -8.97
CA THR A 140 -6.50 11.22 -7.60
C THR A 140 -6.26 9.80 -7.15
N ALA A 141 -5.50 9.63 -6.07
CA ALA A 141 -5.34 8.35 -5.41
C ALA A 141 -6.56 8.04 -4.54
N ARG A 142 -7.07 6.81 -4.55
CA ARG A 142 -8.28 6.41 -3.82
C ARG A 142 -8.11 5.13 -3.02
N PHE A 143 -8.75 5.11 -1.86
CA PHE A 143 -8.82 3.94 -1.00
C PHE A 143 -10.21 3.84 -0.34
N PRO A 144 -10.80 2.63 -0.23
CA PRO A 144 -10.27 1.34 -0.67
C PRO A 144 -10.61 1.00 -2.14
N ASP A 145 -9.91 0.01 -2.71
CA ASP A 145 -10.23 -0.58 -4.02
C ASP A 145 -11.35 -1.64 -3.94
N ALA A 146 -11.67 -2.10 -2.74
CA ALA A 146 -12.76 -3.01 -2.42
C ALA A 146 -13.28 -2.72 -0.99
N PRO A 147 -14.54 -3.05 -0.64
CA PRO A 147 -15.07 -2.83 0.70
C PRO A 147 -14.18 -3.42 1.80
N THR A 148 -13.91 -2.64 2.86
CA THR A 148 -12.98 -2.98 3.94
C THR A 148 -13.58 -2.76 5.33
N ILE A 149 -14.30 -3.75 5.86
CA ILE A 149 -14.84 -3.73 7.23
C ILE A 149 -13.69 -3.59 8.26
N ARG A 150 -12.56 -4.25 7.99
CA ARG A 150 -11.37 -4.14 8.83
C ARG A 150 -10.80 -2.72 8.86
N GLY A 151 -10.88 -1.98 7.75
CA GLY A 151 -10.45 -0.57 7.70
C GLY A 151 -11.29 0.32 8.62
N VAL A 152 -12.61 0.15 8.62
CA VAL A 152 -13.53 0.87 9.53
C VAL A 152 -13.22 0.53 10.99
N LYS A 153 -12.98 -0.76 11.30
CA LYS A 153 -12.60 -1.18 12.65
C LYS A 153 -11.32 -0.48 13.12
N HIS A 154 -10.27 -0.44 12.29
CA HIS A 154 -9.00 0.20 12.63
C HIS A 154 -9.14 1.70 12.89
N LEU A 155 -10.00 2.40 12.13
CA LEU A 155 -10.29 3.82 12.38
C LEU A 155 -10.91 4.03 13.78
N LYS A 156 -11.91 3.23 14.15
CA LYS A 156 -12.52 3.29 15.49
C LYS A 156 -11.53 3.02 16.62
N GLU A 157 -10.58 2.12 16.39
CA GLU A 157 -9.55 1.82 17.39
C GLU A 157 -8.48 2.91 17.49
N LEU A 158 -8.18 3.60 16.38
CA LEU A 158 -7.35 4.81 16.41
C LEU A 158 -8.03 5.96 17.16
N GLU A 159 -9.36 6.13 17.00
CA GLU A 159 -10.14 7.10 17.78
C GLU A 159 -10.08 6.81 19.28
N LEU A 160 -10.19 5.53 19.68
CA LEU A 160 -10.03 5.13 21.08
C LEU A 160 -8.64 5.47 21.61
N ALA A 161 -7.59 5.19 20.84
CA ALA A 161 -6.23 5.55 21.22
C ALA A 161 -6.06 7.07 21.39
N ALA A 162 -6.66 7.87 20.48
CA ALA A 162 -6.65 9.33 20.59
C ALA A 162 -7.41 9.81 21.84
N ALA A 163 -8.56 9.22 22.15
CA ALA A 163 -9.36 9.54 23.34
C ALA A 163 -8.63 9.18 24.65
N GLU A 164 -7.76 8.17 24.64
CA GLU A 164 -6.90 7.81 25.78
C GLU A 164 -5.63 8.69 25.90
N GLY A 165 -5.50 9.73 25.05
CA GLY A 165 -4.40 10.67 25.08
C GLY A 165 -3.16 10.26 24.29
N CYS A 166 -3.25 9.17 23.51
CA CYS A 166 -2.19 8.78 22.58
C CYS A 166 -2.25 9.62 21.28
N ARG A 167 -1.14 9.72 20.58
CA ARG A 167 -1.15 10.24 19.21
C ARG A 167 -1.55 9.11 18.27
N ALA A 168 -2.57 9.36 17.43
CA ALA A 168 -3.12 8.35 16.52
C ALA A 168 -2.97 8.80 15.06
N TYR A 169 -2.43 7.91 14.22
CA TYR A 169 -2.13 8.17 12.81
C TYR A 169 -2.73 7.11 11.91
N LEU A 170 -3.38 7.55 10.83
CA LEU A 170 -3.63 6.71 9.66
C LEU A 170 -2.77 7.22 8.51
N LEU A 171 -1.83 6.40 8.03
CA LEU A 171 -0.93 6.73 6.93
C LEU A 171 -1.33 5.99 5.66
N PHE A 172 -1.70 6.74 4.63
CA PHE A 172 -1.85 6.23 3.27
C PHE A 172 -0.53 6.34 2.53
N VAL A 173 0.05 5.19 2.20
CA VAL A 173 1.25 5.08 1.37
C VAL A 173 0.80 4.85 -0.06
N ILE A 174 0.82 5.91 -0.86
CA ILE A 174 0.42 5.89 -2.26
C ILE A 174 1.58 5.32 -3.06
N ALA A 175 1.46 4.07 -3.49
CA ALA A 175 2.54 3.28 -4.06
C ALA A 175 2.88 3.66 -5.52
N MET A 176 2.81 4.96 -5.82
CA MET A 176 3.15 5.58 -7.10
C MET A 176 3.51 7.05 -6.88
N LYS A 177 4.07 7.70 -7.91
CA LYS A 177 4.40 9.14 -7.94
C LYS A 177 3.43 9.88 -8.86
N GLY A 178 3.23 11.18 -8.56
CA GLY A 178 2.58 12.11 -9.50
C GLY A 178 1.07 12.23 -9.35
N VAL A 179 0.49 11.78 -8.23
CA VAL A 179 -0.89 12.09 -7.87
C VAL A 179 -0.98 13.50 -7.27
N SER A 180 -2.13 14.16 -7.44
CA SER A 180 -2.38 15.52 -6.95
C SER A 180 -3.22 15.57 -5.67
N SER A 181 -3.99 14.52 -5.39
CA SER A 181 -4.85 14.40 -4.20
C SER A 181 -5.09 12.95 -3.80
N PHE A 182 -5.53 12.78 -2.56
CA PHE A 182 -6.05 11.52 -2.05
C PHE A 182 -7.49 11.71 -1.56
N GLU A 183 -8.35 10.73 -1.88
CA GLU A 183 -9.75 10.71 -1.45
C GLU A 183 -10.15 9.33 -0.92
N ALA A 184 -11.03 9.31 0.08
CA ALA A 184 -11.74 8.07 0.42
C ALA A 184 -12.65 7.67 -0.74
N ASN A 185 -12.57 6.40 -1.18
CA ASN A 185 -13.39 5.88 -2.28
C ASN A 185 -14.82 5.60 -1.80
N ARG A 186 -15.60 6.66 -1.67
CA ARG A 186 -17.00 6.61 -1.22
C ARG A 186 -17.87 5.74 -2.12
N ALA A 187 -17.59 5.72 -3.42
CA ALA A 187 -18.33 4.89 -4.37
C ALA A 187 -18.17 3.39 -4.10
N THR A 188 -16.99 2.99 -3.57
CA THR A 188 -16.68 1.61 -3.22
C THR A 188 -17.12 1.26 -1.80
N HIS A 189 -16.95 2.18 -0.84
CA HIS A 189 -17.24 1.93 0.58
C HIS A 189 -17.58 3.23 1.30
N PRO A 190 -18.85 3.69 1.26
CA PRO A 190 -19.28 4.94 1.89
C PRO A 190 -19.03 4.96 3.40
N GLU A 191 -19.23 3.82 4.09
CA GLU A 191 -19.00 3.71 5.54
C GLU A 191 -17.53 3.92 5.93
N PHE A 192 -16.59 3.58 5.04
CA PHE A 192 -15.17 3.89 5.27
C PHE A 192 -14.90 5.38 5.12
N ALA A 193 -15.51 6.05 4.14
CA ALA A 193 -15.36 7.48 3.95
C ALA A 193 -15.94 8.27 5.14
N ASP A 194 -17.12 7.87 5.62
CA ASP A 194 -17.73 8.47 6.82
C ASP A 194 -16.87 8.25 8.08
N ALA A 195 -16.38 7.02 8.28
CA ALA A 195 -15.50 6.71 9.40
C ALA A 195 -14.17 7.47 9.34
N LEU A 196 -13.60 7.69 8.13
CA LEU A 196 -12.37 8.45 7.95
C LEU A 196 -12.56 9.92 8.34
N ALA A 197 -13.65 10.54 7.87
CA ALA A 197 -13.99 11.92 8.23
C ALA A 197 -14.27 12.07 9.73
N HIS A 198 -14.99 11.11 10.32
CA HIS A 198 -15.27 11.07 11.76
C HIS A 198 -13.96 10.96 12.57
N ALA A 199 -13.08 10.02 12.22
CA ALA A 199 -11.80 9.83 12.91
C ALA A 199 -10.92 11.09 12.85
N ALA A 200 -10.86 11.75 11.69
CA ALA A 200 -10.14 13.00 11.54
C ALA A 200 -10.67 14.10 12.48
N ALA A 201 -12.00 14.22 12.64
CA ALA A 201 -12.63 15.15 13.56
C ALA A 201 -12.42 14.78 15.05
N HIS A 202 -12.05 13.53 15.35
CA HIS A 202 -11.86 13.02 16.71
C HIS A 202 -10.39 12.71 17.05
N GLY A 203 -9.46 13.46 16.45
CA GLY A 203 -8.06 13.49 16.87
C GLY A 203 -7.14 12.51 16.14
N VAL A 204 -7.64 11.73 15.20
CA VAL A 204 -6.79 10.89 14.34
C VAL A 204 -6.18 11.74 13.24
N ARG A 205 -4.85 11.75 13.14
CA ARG A 205 -4.13 12.45 12.07
C ARG A 205 -4.12 11.59 10.83
N ILE A 206 -4.78 12.07 9.76
CA ILE A 206 -4.82 11.38 8.45
C ILE A 206 -3.69 11.93 7.59
N LEU A 207 -2.79 11.06 7.19
CA LEU A 207 -1.63 11.39 6.35
C LEU A 207 -1.70 10.61 5.05
N ALA A 208 -1.36 11.26 3.95
CA ALA A 208 -1.16 10.61 2.65
C ALA A 208 0.17 11.08 2.07
N PHE A 209 0.99 10.14 1.63
CA PHE A 209 2.26 10.42 0.96
C PHE A 209 2.35 9.62 -0.31
N ASP A 210 2.83 10.24 -1.38
CA ASP A 210 3.23 9.52 -2.58
C ASP A 210 4.63 8.90 -2.39
N CYS A 211 5.01 8.05 -3.33
CA CYS A 211 6.27 7.35 -3.24
C CYS A 211 7.10 7.54 -4.50
N HIS A 212 8.40 7.68 -4.31
CA HIS A 212 9.34 7.44 -5.40
C HIS A 212 9.41 5.94 -5.64
N VAL A 213 8.95 5.51 -6.82
CA VAL A 213 8.88 4.10 -7.21
C VAL A 213 9.82 3.85 -8.38
N THR A 214 10.71 2.88 -8.20
CA THR A 214 11.51 2.32 -9.30
C THR A 214 11.17 0.84 -9.47
N PRO A 215 11.63 0.17 -10.52
CA PRO A 215 11.40 -1.27 -10.66
C PRO A 215 11.85 -2.10 -9.45
N ASN A 216 12.82 -1.59 -8.66
CA ASN A 216 13.42 -2.29 -7.54
C ASN A 216 13.37 -1.54 -6.20
N SER A 217 12.61 -0.43 -6.09
CA SER A 217 12.47 0.28 -4.81
C SER A 217 11.10 0.95 -4.66
N LEU A 218 10.74 1.19 -3.39
CA LEU A 218 9.63 2.02 -2.96
C LEU A 218 10.09 2.85 -1.76
N ASP A 219 10.07 4.17 -1.89
CA ASP A 219 10.46 5.09 -0.83
C ASP A 219 9.41 6.19 -0.69
N ILE A 220 8.92 6.45 0.54
CA ILE A 220 7.97 7.53 0.83
C ILE A 220 8.63 8.86 0.51
N ASP A 221 7.92 9.76 -0.20
CA ASP A 221 8.52 11.00 -0.69
C ASP A 221 7.73 12.24 -0.27
N SER A 222 6.68 12.61 -0.97
CA SER A 222 6.00 13.90 -0.77
C SER A 222 4.61 13.76 -0.19
N PRO A 223 4.18 14.69 0.70
CA PRO A 223 2.82 14.70 1.19
C PRO A 223 1.83 15.00 0.07
N VAL A 224 0.69 14.33 0.11
CA VAL A 224 -0.42 14.48 -0.82
C VAL A 224 -1.63 15.03 -0.07
N PRO A 225 -2.29 16.09 -0.57
CA PRO A 225 -3.49 16.63 0.05
C PRO A 225 -4.59 15.56 0.20
N VAL A 226 -5.17 15.46 1.41
CA VAL A 226 -6.31 14.59 1.71
C VAL A 226 -7.59 15.38 1.58
N THR A 227 -8.51 14.92 0.75
CA THR A 227 -9.83 15.54 0.55
C THR A 227 -10.91 14.64 1.17
N PHE A 228 -11.76 15.24 2.01
CA PHE A 228 -12.93 14.58 2.60
C PHE A 228 -14.17 14.97 1.77
N VAL A 229 -14.70 14.04 1.00
CA VAL A 229 -15.88 14.21 0.10
C VAL A 229 -16.99 13.28 0.52
#